data_5bb588de201c3d2ea58f0e8434abca07
#
_entry.id   5bb588de201c3d2ea58f0e8434abca07
#
_cell.length_a   1.000
_cell.length_b   1.000
_cell.length_c   1.000
_cell.angle_alpha   90.00
_cell.angle_beta   90.00
_cell.angle_gamma   90.00
#
_symmetry.space_group_name_H-M   'P 1'
#
loop_
_entity.id
_entity.type
_entity.pdbx_description
1 polymer ?
#
loop_
_entity_poly.entity_id
_entity_poly.type
_entity_poly.pdbx_seq_one_letter_code
_entity_poly.pdbx_strand_id
1 'polypeptide(L)'
;MIHDHPLFTLGTVAAFVWRVADAAMAQPRDLLSFATCSESGRKWRVAHLSDIHVVGERYGFRVESGRSGPQGNERLALAMAKLDAIHANNPLDLVLITGDITDAGRSAEWAEFFGVLVQYPRIASLVLCLPGNHDLNVVDRANPARLDLPMSPKKRLRQVRTISALSAVQGASVRIFDRETQRLGQTLEKSLESHKAEIAAFADKGSIGLSISLAQLWTVMFPMVKPPNTDDGLGIIILNSNAETHFSFTNALGMVSSEQAKAIDAIADQYPHAYWIVALHHHLVEYPKAVKKLSERIGTALINGSWLMRHLGRLDDHAVVMHGHRHIDWMGECGGLVIISAPSPVMGGTDDCDTYFYVHTLTQAAGGKLGLLPPERVDLPGRRSALAD
;
A
#
# COMPACT_ATOMS: atom_id res chain seq x y z
N MET A 1 26.44 -46.92 -2.79
CA MET A 1 25.06 -46.62 -2.36
C MET A 1 24.86 -45.15 -2.50
N ILE A 2 24.25 -44.75 -3.60
CA ILE A 2 23.94 -43.34 -3.95
C ILE A 2 22.47 -43.17 -3.56
N HIS A 3 22.20 -42.29 -2.58
CA HIS A 3 20.84 -41.95 -2.18
C HIS A 3 20.22 -41.03 -3.22
N ASP A 4 19.18 -41.48 -3.89
CA ASP A 4 18.31 -40.70 -4.74
C ASP A 4 17.53 -39.67 -3.90
N HIS A 5 17.77 -38.38 -4.17
CA HIS A 5 16.86 -37.31 -3.74
C HIS A 5 15.72 -37.19 -4.76
N PRO A 6 14.47 -37.15 -4.34
CA PRO A 6 13.36 -36.97 -5.27
C PRO A 6 13.40 -35.58 -5.90
N LEU A 7 13.59 -35.52 -7.19
CA LEU A 7 13.40 -34.34 -8.03
C LEU A 7 11.92 -33.92 -7.95
N PHE A 8 11.65 -32.79 -7.36
CA PHE A 8 10.36 -32.14 -7.49
C PHE A 8 10.12 -31.80 -8.96
N THR A 9 9.20 -32.48 -9.59
CA THR A 9 8.85 -32.23 -11.00
C THR A 9 8.05 -30.92 -11.08
N LEU A 10 8.27 -30.13 -12.12
CA LEU A 10 7.53 -28.89 -12.44
C LEU A 10 5.99 -29.07 -12.35
N GLY A 11 5.48 -30.28 -12.61
CA GLY A 11 4.07 -30.62 -12.48
C GLY A 11 3.54 -30.58 -11.05
N THR A 12 4.36 -30.89 -10.03
CA THR A 12 3.95 -30.88 -8.61
C THR A 12 3.81 -29.44 -8.10
N VAL A 13 4.69 -28.53 -8.57
CA VAL A 13 4.61 -27.10 -8.21
C VAL A 13 3.41 -26.45 -8.87
N ALA A 14 3.11 -26.77 -10.13
CA ALA A 14 1.92 -26.27 -10.82
C ALA A 14 0.62 -26.76 -10.17
N ALA A 15 0.52 -28.02 -9.76
CA ALA A 15 -0.63 -28.58 -9.08
C ALA A 15 -0.83 -28.00 -7.66
N PHE A 16 0.27 -27.67 -6.96
CA PHE A 16 0.21 -26.99 -5.66
C PHE A 16 -0.28 -25.55 -5.80
N VAL A 17 0.24 -24.82 -6.79
CA VAL A 17 -0.22 -23.45 -7.11
C VAL A 17 -1.69 -23.43 -7.50
N TRP A 18 -2.18 -24.41 -8.27
CA TRP A 18 -3.59 -24.53 -8.63
C TRP A 18 -4.51 -24.81 -7.43
N ARG A 19 -4.11 -25.69 -6.53
CA ARG A 19 -4.90 -26.00 -5.32
C ARG A 19 -4.95 -24.85 -4.31
N VAL A 20 -3.90 -24.03 -4.25
CA VAL A 20 -3.88 -22.81 -3.40
C VAL A 20 -4.71 -21.70 -4.02
N ALA A 21 -4.74 -21.59 -5.35
CA ALA A 21 -5.59 -20.61 -6.05
C ALA A 21 -7.10 -20.92 -5.91
N ASP A 22 -7.51 -22.20 -5.91
CA ASP A 22 -8.91 -22.57 -5.74
C ASP A 22 -9.43 -22.33 -4.31
N ALA A 23 -8.55 -22.29 -3.30
CA ALA A 23 -8.96 -22.12 -1.90
C ALA A 23 -9.20 -20.67 -1.45
N ALA A 24 -8.83 -19.69 -2.28
CA ALA A 24 -8.89 -18.26 -1.95
C ALA A 24 -9.63 -17.42 -3.01
N MET A 25 -10.68 -17.95 -3.63
CA MET A 25 -11.55 -17.17 -4.51
C MET A 25 -12.44 -16.27 -3.65
N ALA A 26 -12.11 -14.98 -3.63
CA ALA A 26 -12.93 -13.98 -3.00
C ALA A 26 -14.25 -13.78 -3.77
N GLN A 27 -15.34 -13.57 -3.05
CA GLN A 27 -16.65 -13.33 -3.64
C GLN A 27 -16.72 -11.97 -4.33
N PRO A 28 -17.41 -11.85 -5.48
CA PRO A 28 -17.57 -10.56 -6.18
C PRO A 28 -18.31 -9.52 -5.33
N ARG A 29 -18.09 -8.24 -5.66
CA ARG A 29 -18.70 -7.06 -5.01
C ARG A 29 -20.22 -7.16 -4.84
N ASP A 30 -20.91 -7.76 -5.81
CA ASP A 30 -22.38 -7.91 -5.82
C ASP A 30 -22.89 -8.86 -4.72
N LEU A 31 -22.00 -9.62 -4.07
CA LEU A 31 -22.31 -10.53 -2.97
C LEU A 31 -21.90 -9.98 -1.59
N LEU A 32 -21.26 -8.79 -1.53
CA LEU A 32 -20.99 -8.13 -0.26
C LEU A 32 -22.28 -7.64 0.39
N SER A 33 -22.53 -8.09 1.61
CA SER A 33 -23.57 -7.49 2.44
C SER A 33 -23.04 -6.18 3.02
N PHE A 34 -23.43 -5.05 2.44
CA PHE A 34 -23.18 -3.76 3.07
C PHE A 34 -23.93 -3.67 4.40
N ALA A 35 -23.26 -3.15 5.41
CA ALA A 35 -23.86 -2.97 6.71
C ALA A 35 -25.09 -2.03 6.62
N THR A 36 -26.20 -2.43 7.22
CA THR A 36 -27.28 -1.49 7.51
C THR A 36 -26.80 -0.60 8.64
N CYS A 37 -26.76 0.70 8.40
CA CYS A 37 -26.30 1.67 9.38
C CYS A 37 -27.24 1.65 10.60
N SER A 38 -26.69 1.37 11.77
CA SER A 38 -27.31 1.82 13.03
C SER A 38 -27.17 3.35 13.07
N GLU A 39 -28.26 4.10 13.26
CA GLU A 39 -28.23 5.58 13.31
C GLU A 39 -27.27 6.13 14.35
N SER A 40 -26.90 5.34 15.36
CA SER A 40 -26.04 5.71 16.49
C SER A 40 -24.60 5.20 16.40
N GLY A 41 -24.22 4.42 15.37
CA GLY A 41 -22.88 3.83 15.22
C GLY A 41 -21.82 4.88 14.83
N ARG A 42 -20.61 4.76 15.39
CA ARG A 42 -19.45 5.53 14.92
C ARG A 42 -19.21 5.27 13.43
N LYS A 43 -18.81 6.32 12.73
CA LYS A 43 -18.46 6.28 11.31
C LYS A 43 -17.08 6.86 11.11
N TRP A 44 -16.33 6.24 10.19
CA TRP A 44 -15.02 6.72 9.76
C TRP A 44 -15.01 6.81 8.24
N ARG A 45 -14.76 7.99 7.73
CA ARG A 45 -14.69 8.25 6.28
C ARG A 45 -13.25 8.24 5.81
N VAL A 46 -12.92 7.28 4.95
CA VAL A 46 -11.58 7.00 4.46
C VAL A 46 -11.53 7.17 2.95
N ALA A 47 -10.82 8.18 2.46
CA ALA A 47 -10.49 8.27 1.04
C ALA A 47 -9.34 7.31 0.73
N HIS A 48 -9.52 6.42 -0.26
CA HIS A 48 -8.55 5.41 -0.63
C HIS A 48 -8.01 5.66 -2.04
N LEU A 49 -6.72 5.99 -2.10
CA LEU A 49 -5.95 6.18 -3.32
C LEU A 49 -4.82 5.17 -3.39
N SER A 50 -4.35 4.85 -4.58
CA SER A 50 -3.17 4.01 -4.81
C SER A 50 -2.57 4.30 -6.17
N ASP A 51 -1.31 3.90 -6.38
CA ASP A 51 -0.69 3.87 -7.70
C ASP A 51 -0.76 5.23 -8.42
N ILE A 52 -0.29 6.27 -7.73
CA ILE A 52 -0.32 7.66 -8.22
C ILE A 52 0.78 7.89 -9.26
N HIS A 53 1.95 7.24 -9.11
CA HIS A 53 3.09 7.32 -10.00
C HIS A 53 3.48 8.76 -10.36
N VAL A 54 3.78 9.56 -9.35
CA VAL A 54 4.23 10.95 -9.53
C VAL A 54 5.52 10.98 -10.34
N VAL A 55 5.58 11.87 -11.31
CA VAL A 55 6.77 12.11 -12.15
C VAL A 55 7.53 13.35 -11.71
N GLY A 56 8.85 13.35 -11.93
CA GLY A 56 9.74 14.40 -11.46
C GLY A 56 9.67 15.72 -12.24
N GLU A 57 8.90 15.74 -13.34
CA GLU A 57 8.69 16.91 -14.16
C GLU A 57 7.18 17.14 -14.35
N ARG A 58 6.75 18.38 -14.30
CA ARG A 58 5.32 18.75 -14.37
C ARG A 58 4.57 18.13 -15.55
N TYR A 59 5.25 17.99 -16.69
CA TYR A 59 4.71 17.41 -17.93
C TYR A 59 5.44 16.12 -18.32
N GLY A 60 6.16 15.49 -17.40
CA GLY A 60 6.93 14.29 -17.65
C GLY A 60 6.06 13.06 -17.95
N PHE A 61 6.67 12.10 -18.63
CA PHE A 61 6.05 10.79 -18.90
C PHE A 61 6.37 9.80 -17.79
N ARG A 62 5.44 8.91 -17.51
CA ARG A 62 5.63 7.76 -16.64
C ARG A 62 6.38 6.67 -17.39
N VAL A 63 7.69 6.73 -17.34
CA VAL A 63 8.55 5.83 -18.13
C VAL A 63 8.58 4.44 -17.52
N GLU A 64 8.64 4.35 -16.20
CA GLU A 64 8.85 3.10 -15.47
C GLU A 64 7.54 2.33 -15.25
N SER A 65 6.45 3.00 -14.94
CA SER A 65 5.13 2.34 -14.81
C SER A 65 4.47 2.03 -16.15
N GLY A 66 5.03 2.53 -17.24
CA GLY A 66 4.49 2.42 -18.59
C GLY A 66 3.74 3.67 -19.05
N ARG A 67 3.60 3.79 -20.37
CA ARG A 67 3.03 5.00 -21.01
C ARG A 67 1.49 5.03 -21.00
N SER A 68 0.85 4.32 -20.11
CA SER A 68 -0.61 4.17 -20.09
C SER A 68 -1.33 5.20 -19.22
N GLY A 69 -0.63 6.16 -18.64
CA GLY A 69 -1.22 7.22 -17.85
C GLY A 69 -1.14 8.59 -18.53
N PRO A 70 -1.88 9.60 -18.04
CA PRO A 70 -1.77 10.97 -18.48
C PRO A 70 -0.38 11.55 -18.22
N GLN A 71 -0.01 12.61 -18.91
CA GLN A 71 1.24 13.31 -18.68
C GLN A 71 1.19 14.12 -17.38
N GLY A 72 2.35 14.26 -16.73
CA GLY A 72 2.52 15.11 -15.56
C GLY A 72 1.74 14.67 -14.32
N ASN A 73 1.56 15.60 -13.40
CA ASN A 73 0.98 15.37 -12.07
C ASN A 73 -0.37 16.08 -11.87
N GLU A 74 -1.02 16.57 -12.94
CA GLU A 74 -2.29 17.31 -12.84
C GLU A 74 -3.42 16.48 -12.21
N ARG A 75 -3.43 15.17 -12.45
CA ARG A 75 -4.43 14.25 -11.85
C ARG A 75 -4.31 14.16 -10.34
N LEU A 76 -3.09 14.15 -9.80
CA LEU A 76 -2.88 14.20 -8.36
C LEU A 76 -3.40 15.52 -7.78
N ALA A 77 -3.07 16.65 -8.41
CA ALA A 77 -3.56 17.95 -7.97
C ALA A 77 -5.10 18.00 -7.99
N LEU A 78 -5.73 17.48 -9.04
CA LEU A 78 -7.20 17.40 -9.15
C LEU A 78 -7.79 16.50 -8.05
N ALA A 79 -7.18 15.34 -7.77
CA ALA A 79 -7.62 14.46 -6.71
C ALA A 79 -7.55 15.15 -5.33
N MET A 80 -6.46 15.86 -5.04
CA MET A 80 -6.32 16.62 -3.78
C MET A 80 -7.33 17.76 -3.68
N ALA A 81 -7.62 18.49 -4.77
CA ALA A 81 -8.65 19.52 -4.81
C ALA A 81 -10.06 18.93 -4.53
N LYS A 82 -10.39 17.78 -5.13
CA LYS A 82 -11.65 17.09 -4.87
C LYS A 82 -11.75 16.62 -3.41
N LEU A 83 -10.67 16.06 -2.86
CA LEU A 83 -10.63 15.65 -1.44
C LEU A 83 -10.82 16.83 -0.50
N ASP A 84 -10.21 17.99 -0.79
CA ASP A 84 -10.36 19.21 0.01
C ASP A 84 -11.81 19.71 -0.01
N ALA A 85 -12.45 19.69 -1.17
CA ALA A 85 -13.87 20.04 -1.31
C ALA A 85 -14.79 19.06 -0.57
N ILE A 86 -14.52 17.75 -0.66
CA ILE A 86 -15.26 16.71 0.07
C ILE A 86 -15.11 16.91 1.57
N HIS A 87 -13.87 17.10 2.05
CA HIS A 87 -13.58 17.29 3.47
C HIS A 87 -14.25 18.54 4.05
N ALA A 88 -14.34 19.62 3.25
CA ALA A 88 -15.01 20.84 3.65
C ALA A 88 -16.53 20.67 3.87
N ASN A 89 -17.17 19.81 3.07
CA ASN A 89 -18.61 19.56 3.13
C ASN A 89 -18.98 18.44 4.11
N ASN A 90 -18.20 17.36 4.10
CA ASN A 90 -18.39 16.19 4.96
C ASN A 90 -17.00 15.65 5.35
N PRO A 91 -16.54 15.88 6.59
CA PRO A 91 -15.17 15.62 6.98
C PRO A 91 -14.71 14.20 6.75
N LEU A 92 -13.49 14.07 6.23
CA LEU A 92 -12.75 12.82 6.12
C LEU A 92 -11.95 12.61 7.42
N ASP A 93 -11.82 11.36 7.85
CA ASP A 93 -10.99 10.97 9.00
C ASP A 93 -9.58 10.56 8.55
N LEU A 94 -9.45 10.11 7.30
CA LEU A 94 -8.22 9.57 6.74
C LEU A 94 -8.19 9.72 5.22
N VAL A 95 -7.01 10.01 4.68
CA VAL A 95 -6.65 9.82 3.27
C VAL A 95 -5.54 8.78 3.23
N LEU A 96 -5.87 7.57 2.77
CA LEU A 96 -4.95 6.44 2.71
C LEU A 96 -4.41 6.27 1.28
N ILE A 97 -3.07 6.28 1.14
CA ILE A 97 -2.39 6.04 -0.14
C ILE A 97 -1.63 4.72 -0.05
N THR A 98 -2.12 3.69 -0.74
CA THR A 98 -1.61 2.31 -0.61
C THR A 98 -0.47 1.99 -1.58
N GLY A 99 0.51 2.90 -1.69
CA GLY A 99 1.78 2.67 -2.38
C GLY A 99 1.83 3.15 -3.83
N ASP A 100 2.99 2.96 -4.46
CA ASP A 100 3.35 3.45 -5.78
C ASP A 100 3.04 4.95 -5.93
N ILE A 101 3.55 5.71 -4.95
CA ILE A 101 3.39 7.16 -4.89
C ILE A 101 4.21 7.81 -6.01
N THR A 102 5.44 7.32 -6.20
CA THR A 102 6.37 7.78 -7.23
C THR A 102 6.47 6.79 -8.39
N ASP A 103 6.89 7.26 -9.56
CA ASP A 103 7.10 6.39 -10.73
C ASP A 103 8.41 5.56 -10.61
N ALA A 104 9.42 6.06 -9.90
CA ALA A 104 10.72 5.38 -9.77
C ALA A 104 11.51 5.71 -8.51
N GLY A 105 10.91 6.24 -7.46
CA GLY A 105 11.56 6.57 -6.18
C GLY A 105 12.62 7.68 -6.29
N ARG A 106 12.49 8.58 -7.26
CA ARG A 106 13.44 9.69 -7.47
C ARG A 106 13.14 10.84 -6.52
N SER A 107 14.18 11.60 -6.13
CA SER A 107 14.01 12.76 -5.24
C SER A 107 13.10 13.84 -5.85
N ALA A 108 13.17 14.07 -7.16
CA ALA A 108 12.30 15.01 -7.84
C ALA A 108 10.82 14.61 -7.79
N GLU A 109 10.52 13.29 -7.87
CA GLU A 109 9.17 12.77 -7.77
C GLU A 109 8.56 13.00 -6.37
N TRP A 110 9.36 12.75 -5.33
CA TRP A 110 8.96 13.07 -3.95
C TRP A 110 8.77 14.59 -3.75
N ALA A 111 9.66 15.43 -4.33
CA ALA A 111 9.50 16.86 -4.25
C ALA A 111 8.21 17.36 -4.90
N GLU A 112 7.84 16.82 -6.07
CA GLU A 112 6.57 17.09 -6.72
C GLU A 112 5.37 16.65 -5.88
N PHE A 113 5.43 15.47 -5.28
CA PHE A 113 4.39 14.99 -4.36
C PHE A 113 4.17 15.97 -3.20
N PHE A 114 5.24 16.39 -2.52
CA PHE A 114 5.16 17.40 -1.46
C PHE A 114 4.69 18.76 -1.97
N GLY A 115 5.12 19.15 -3.17
CA GLY A 115 4.68 20.38 -3.82
C GLY A 115 3.17 20.45 -4.05
N VAL A 116 2.55 19.31 -4.30
CA VAL A 116 1.08 19.21 -4.36
C VAL A 116 0.47 19.21 -2.96
N LEU A 117 0.97 18.40 -2.01
CA LEU A 117 0.41 18.30 -0.66
C LEU A 117 0.39 19.64 0.08
N VAL A 118 1.44 20.45 -0.06
CA VAL A 118 1.54 21.75 0.63
C VAL A 118 0.43 22.74 0.22
N GLN A 119 -0.16 22.55 -0.95
CA GLN A 119 -1.27 23.37 -1.44
C GLN A 119 -2.60 23.03 -0.74
N TYR A 120 -2.68 21.83 -0.11
CA TYR A 120 -3.89 21.32 0.54
C TYR A 120 -3.59 20.91 2.00
N PRO A 121 -3.27 21.85 2.90
CA PRO A 121 -2.79 21.54 4.25
C PRO A 121 -3.79 20.76 5.10
N ARG A 122 -5.10 20.98 4.90
CA ARG A 122 -6.15 20.24 5.61
C ARG A 122 -6.15 18.77 5.22
N ILE A 123 -5.93 18.47 3.94
CA ILE A 123 -5.83 17.09 3.43
C ILE A 123 -4.49 16.48 3.81
N ALA A 124 -3.38 17.23 3.68
CA ALA A 124 -2.05 16.75 4.03
C ALA A 124 -1.97 16.21 5.47
N SER A 125 -2.68 16.81 6.42
CA SER A 125 -2.74 16.37 7.81
C SER A 125 -3.47 15.04 8.02
N LEU A 126 -4.27 14.60 7.04
CA LEU A 126 -5.03 13.34 7.07
C LEU A 126 -4.33 12.22 6.30
N VAL A 127 -3.27 12.53 5.54
CA VAL A 127 -2.60 11.56 4.68
C VAL A 127 -1.82 10.54 5.51
N LEU A 128 -2.10 9.27 5.27
CA LEU A 128 -1.21 8.16 5.58
C LEU A 128 -0.85 7.43 4.28
N CYS A 129 0.40 7.07 4.15
CA CYS A 129 0.89 6.38 2.97
C CYS A 129 1.86 5.24 3.32
N LEU A 130 1.98 4.30 2.40
CA LEU A 130 2.89 3.17 2.51
C LEU A 130 3.69 3.01 1.21
N PRO A 131 4.83 2.29 1.24
CA PRO A 131 5.64 2.14 0.06
C PRO A 131 5.07 1.09 -0.90
N GLY A 132 5.04 1.41 -2.19
CA GLY A 132 4.85 0.46 -3.26
C GLY A 132 6.18 0.01 -3.87
N ASN A 133 6.12 -0.87 -4.85
CA ASN A 133 7.33 -1.41 -5.49
C ASN A 133 8.04 -0.38 -6.36
N HIS A 134 7.35 0.58 -6.98
CA HIS A 134 7.95 1.67 -7.73
C HIS A 134 8.69 2.67 -6.85
N ASP A 135 8.28 2.85 -5.60
CA ASP A 135 8.97 3.71 -4.64
C ASP A 135 10.36 3.16 -4.22
N LEU A 136 10.54 1.84 -4.26
CA LEU A 136 11.68 1.14 -3.67
C LEU A 136 12.58 0.45 -4.68
N ASN A 137 11.99 -0.28 -5.62
CA ASN A 137 12.73 -1.16 -6.52
C ASN A 137 13.19 -0.42 -7.79
N VAL A 138 14.28 -0.87 -8.38
CA VAL A 138 14.73 -0.37 -9.66
C VAL A 138 13.90 -1.03 -10.76
N VAL A 139 12.92 -0.31 -11.28
CA VAL A 139 12.19 -0.75 -12.47
C VAL A 139 12.93 -0.25 -13.71
N ASP A 140 13.28 -1.12 -14.63
CA ASP A 140 13.93 -0.79 -15.89
C ASP A 140 13.28 -1.59 -17.02
N ARG A 141 12.30 -1.01 -17.66
CA ARG A 141 11.56 -1.66 -18.75
C ARG A 141 12.36 -1.79 -20.03
N ALA A 142 13.37 -0.94 -20.22
CA ALA A 142 14.26 -1.02 -21.37
C ALA A 142 15.25 -2.19 -21.23
N ASN A 143 15.58 -2.57 -19.99
CA ASN A 143 16.45 -3.69 -19.70
C ASN A 143 15.88 -4.58 -18.58
N PRO A 144 14.90 -5.46 -18.88
CA PRO A 144 14.25 -6.29 -17.87
C PRO A 144 15.20 -7.31 -17.21
N ALA A 145 16.35 -7.61 -17.85
CA ALA A 145 17.39 -8.48 -17.27
C ALA A 145 18.33 -7.75 -16.31
N ARG A 146 18.12 -6.45 -16.08
CA ARG A 146 18.95 -5.68 -15.16
C ARG A 146 18.90 -6.26 -13.76
N LEU A 147 20.08 -6.51 -13.21
CA LEU A 147 20.25 -7.01 -11.85
C LEU A 147 20.19 -5.85 -10.87
N ASP A 148 19.31 -5.96 -9.87
CA ASP A 148 19.25 -5.06 -8.73
C ASP A 148 19.70 -5.80 -7.47
N LEU A 149 20.98 -5.72 -7.18
CA LEU A 149 21.54 -6.40 -6.00
C LEU A 149 20.95 -5.83 -4.70
N PRO A 150 20.64 -6.68 -3.70
CA PRO A 150 20.09 -6.24 -2.41
C PRO A 150 20.93 -5.18 -1.72
N MET A 151 22.24 -5.25 -1.91
CA MET A 151 23.21 -4.30 -1.35
C MET A 151 23.49 -3.11 -2.26
N SER A 152 22.76 -2.98 -3.38
CA SER A 152 22.93 -1.86 -4.30
C SER A 152 22.74 -0.51 -3.57
N PRO A 153 23.70 0.42 -3.65
CA PRO A 153 23.53 1.75 -3.08
C PRO A 153 22.30 2.49 -3.62
N LYS A 154 21.94 2.23 -4.89
CA LYS A 154 20.74 2.83 -5.51
C LYS A 154 19.46 2.35 -4.86
N LYS A 155 19.36 1.06 -4.52
CA LYS A 155 18.20 0.49 -3.81
C LYS A 155 18.10 1.07 -2.40
N ARG A 156 19.22 1.07 -1.66
CA ARG A 156 19.26 1.67 -0.31
C ARG A 156 18.90 3.16 -0.33
N LEU A 157 19.38 3.90 -1.30
CA LEU A 157 19.05 5.32 -1.44
C LEU A 157 17.55 5.56 -1.67
N ARG A 158 16.88 4.69 -2.47
CA ARG A 158 15.42 4.74 -2.60
C ARG A 158 14.72 4.44 -1.27
N GLN A 159 15.12 3.39 -0.58
CA GLN A 159 14.55 3.06 0.74
C GLN A 159 14.69 4.21 1.73
N VAL A 160 15.87 4.83 1.79
CA VAL A 160 16.11 6.00 2.66
C VAL A 160 15.23 7.19 2.27
N ARG A 161 15.11 7.49 0.98
CA ARG A 161 14.22 8.57 0.50
C ARG A 161 12.77 8.29 0.84
N THR A 162 12.31 7.07 0.59
CA THR A 162 10.95 6.66 0.88
C THR A 162 10.64 6.75 2.37
N ILE A 163 11.48 6.19 3.25
CA ILE A 163 11.23 6.27 4.70
C ILE A 163 11.27 7.70 5.22
N SER A 164 12.17 8.53 4.68
CA SER A 164 12.24 9.95 5.02
C SER A 164 10.99 10.71 4.55
N ALA A 165 10.49 10.39 3.36
CA ALA A 165 9.26 10.97 2.84
C ALA A 165 8.03 10.53 3.67
N LEU A 166 7.93 9.24 4.01
CA LEU A 166 6.88 8.73 4.92
C LEU A 166 6.94 9.43 6.28
N SER A 167 8.15 9.64 6.82
CA SER A 167 8.32 10.37 8.08
C SER A 167 7.87 11.83 7.97
N ALA A 168 8.17 12.51 6.86
CA ALA A 168 7.73 13.89 6.65
C ALA A 168 6.20 14.03 6.54
N VAL A 169 5.51 13.02 5.98
CA VAL A 169 4.04 13.01 5.86
C VAL A 169 3.37 12.64 7.18
N GLN A 170 3.82 11.57 7.84
CA GLN A 170 3.08 10.91 8.90
C GLN A 170 3.89 10.58 10.17
N GLY A 171 5.17 10.99 10.22
CA GLY A 171 6.12 10.53 11.22
C GLY A 171 5.72 10.79 12.67
N ALA A 172 4.99 11.86 12.93
CA ALA A 172 4.47 12.19 14.26
C ALA A 172 3.23 11.37 14.65
N SER A 173 2.45 10.88 13.67
CA SER A 173 1.17 10.21 13.90
C SER A 173 1.25 8.68 13.95
N VAL A 174 2.30 8.09 13.40
CA VAL A 174 2.53 6.63 13.39
C VAL A 174 3.64 6.23 14.33
N ARG A 175 3.50 5.05 14.94
CA ARG A 175 4.47 4.44 15.84
C ARG A 175 5.05 3.20 15.20
N ILE A 176 6.29 2.89 15.53
CA ILE A 176 6.96 1.65 15.13
C ILE A 176 6.69 0.58 16.19
N PHE A 177 6.44 -0.64 15.74
CA PHE A 177 6.29 -1.76 16.66
C PHE A 177 7.66 -2.19 17.19
N ASP A 178 7.82 -2.16 18.50
CA ASP A 178 9.03 -2.60 19.18
C ASP A 178 8.97 -4.12 19.40
N ARG A 179 9.86 -4.83 18.73
CA ARG A 179 9.91 -6.30 18.75
C ARG A 179 10.44 -6.88 20.07
N GLU A 180 11.20 -6.11 20.84
CA GLU A 180 11.75 -6.55 22.12
C GLU A 180 10.67 -6.48 23.21
N THR A 181 9.97 -5.38 23.27
CA THR A 181 8.91 -5.16 24.26
C THR A 181 7.56 -5.71 23.82
N GLN A 182 7.40 -6.12 22.55
CA GLN A 182 6.14 -6.55 21.93
C GLN A 182 5.03 -5.49 22.06
N ARG A 183 5.39 -4.21 21.98
CA ARG A 183 4.48 -3.06 22.13
C ARG A 183 4.75 -1.98 21.10
N LEU A 184 3.82 -1.03 20.99
CA LEU A 184 4.05 0.17 20.22
C LEU A 184 5.14 1.02 20.86
N GLY A 185 6.23 1.21 20.13
CA GLY A 185 7.39 1.98 20.52
C GLY A 185 7.27 3.46 20.20
N GLN A 186 8.38 4.06 19.77
CA GLN A 186 8.47 5.47 19.42
C GLN A 186 7.72 5.79 18.12
N THR A 187 7.47 7.09 17.90
CA THR A 187 6.99 7.58 16.61
C THR A 187 8.05 7.36 15.52
N LEU A 188 7.62 7.24 14.26
CA LEU A 188 8.54 7.09 13.12
C LEU A 188 9.54 8.25 13.06
N GLU A 189 9.10 9.48 13.30
CA GLU A 189 9.94 10.67 13.33
C GLU A 189 11.09 10.53 14.35
N LYS A 190 10.77 10.16 15.60
CA LYS A 190 11.80 9.98 16.65
C LYS A 190 12.73 8.82 16.35
N SER A 191 12.21 7.72 15.80
CA SER A 191 13.03 6.58 15.41
C SER A 191 14.02 6.94 14.30
N LEU A 192 13.63 7.75 13.32
CA LEU A 192 14.53 8.20 12.27
C LEU A 192 15.52 9.26 12.73
N GLU A 193 15.15 10.14 13.64
CA GLU A 193 16.08 11.15 14.20
C GLU A 193 17.30 10.50 14.84
N SER A 194 17.14 9.36 15.52
CA SER A 194 18.26 8.60 16.10
C SER A 194 19.24 8.05 15.06
N HIS A 195 18.81 7.88 13.79
CA HIS A 195 19.61 7.35 12.67
C HIS A 195 20.02 8.44 11.66
N LYS A 196 19.74 9.71 11.94
CA LYS A 196 19.97 10.81 11.00
C LYS A 196 21.42 10.94 10.55
N ALA A 197 22.37 10.77 11.49
CA ALA A 197 23.79 10.83 11.16
C ALA A 197 24.23 9.68 10.24
N GLU A 198 23.70 8.49 10.44
CA GLU A 198 23.97 7.31 9.62
C GLU A 198 23.38 7.45 8.21
N ILE A 199 22.15 7.95 8.12
CA ILE A 199 21.47 8.24 6.84
C ILE A 199 22.27 9.28 6.05
N ALA A 200 22.72 10.35 6.70
CA ALA A 200 23.55 11.38 6.06
C ALA A 200 24.90 10.81 5.59
N ALA A 201 25.58 10.03 6.45
CA ALA A 201 26.84 9.39 6.08
C ALA A 201 26.71 8.42 4.90
N PHE A 202 25.58 7.73 4.77
CA PHE A 202 25.30 6.88 3.60
C PHE A 202 25.10 7.70 2.33
N ALA A 203 24.37 8.80 2.41
CA ALA A 203 24.15 9.69 1.28
C ALA A 203 25.47 10.25 0.73
N ASP A 204 26.44 10.52 1.61
CA ASP A 204 27.74 11.06 1.25
C ASP A 204 28.73 10.01 0.74
N LYS A 205 28.80 8.83 1.37
CA LYS A 205 29.89 7.86 1.17
C LYS A 205 29.45 6.50 0.61
N GLY A 206 28.19 6.11 0.74
CA GLY A 206 27.62 4.91 0.15
C GLY A 206 28.34 3.58 0.48
N SER A 207 28.89 3.42 1.68
CA SER A 207 29.68 2.23 2.03
C SER A 207 28.84 0.96 2.20
N ILE A 208 29.46 -0.22 2.02
CA ILE A 208 28.77 -1.52 2.20
C ILE A 208 28.27 -1.68 3.64
N GLY A 209 29.08 -1.29 4.64
CA GLY A 209 28.66 -1.36 6.05
C GLY A 209 27.41 -0.54 6.33
N LEU A 210 27.36 0.70 5.84
CA LEU A 210 26.16 1.54 5.94
C LEU A 210 24.96 0.96 5.17
N SER A 211 25.19 0.31 4.03
CA SER A 211 24.11 -0.39 3.30
C SER A 211 23.48 -1.51 4.11
N ILE A 212 24.27 -2.27 4.88
CA ILE A 212 23.76 -3.34 5.77
C ILE A 212 22.93 -2.74 6.90
N SER A 213 23.46 -1.72 7.57
CA SER A 213 22.78 -1.05 8.68
C SER A 213 21.45 -0.43 8.23
N LEU A 214 21.41 0.26 7.09
CA LEU A 214 20.17 0.81 6.53
C LEU A 214 19.16 -0.25 6.08
N ALA A 215 19.63 -1.45 5.66
CA ALA A 215 18.73 -2.57 5.39
C ALA A 215 18.05 -3.06 6.68
N GLN A 216 18.80 -3.14 7.77
CA GLN A 216 18.25 -3.49 9.08
C GLN A 216 17.27 -2.41 9.55
N LEU A 217 17.65 -1.14 9.46
CA LEU A 217 16.78 -0.01 9.77
C LEU A 217 15.46 -0.11 9.01
N TRP A 218 15.50 -0.31 7.68
CA TRP A 218 14.30 -0.50 6.86
C TRP A 218 13.39 -1.61 7.38
N THR A 219 13.98 -2.75 7.75
CA THR A 219 13.24 -3.92 8.23
C THR A 219 12.53 -3.68 9.57
N VAL A 220 13.16 -2.90 10.49
CA VAL A 220 12.58 -2.64 11.80
C VAL A 220 11.54 -1.52 11.79
N MET A 221 11.46 -0.71 10.73
CA MET A 221 10.47 0.36 10.60
C MET A 221 9.04 -0.16 10.30
N PHE A 222 8.87 -1.45 10.02
CA PHE A 222 7.56 -2.05 9.76
C PHE A 222 7.23 -3.21 10.70
N PRO A 223 5.95 -3.34 11.14
CA PRO A 223 4.82 -2.49 10.75
C PRO A 223 4.86 -1.11 11.39
N MET A 224 4.32 -0.12 10.67
CA MET A 224 3.97 1.19 11.23
C MET A 224 2.52 1.15 11.69
N VAL A 225 2.23 1.78 12.82
CA VAL A 225 0.89 1.76 13.39
C VAL A 225 0.43 3.16 13.76
N LYS A 226 -0.71 3.58 13.24
CA LYS A 226 -1.47 4.67 13.82
C LYS A 226 -2.42 4.06 14.84
N PRO A 227 -2.18 4.23 16.13
CA PRO A 227 -3.06 3.66 17.15
C PRO A 227 -4.45 4.29 17.10
N PRO A 228 -5.49 3.58 17.55
CA PRO A 228 -6.81 4.17 17.69
C PRO A 228 -6.80 5.30 18.73
N ASN A 229 -7.62 6.32 18.51
CA ASN A 229 -7.73 7.47 19.44
C ASN A 229 -8.52 7.12 20.71
N THR A 230 -9.32 6.06 20.69
CA THR A 230 -10.13 5.54 21.82
C THR A 230 -10.05 4.02 21.77
N ASP A 231 -10.36 3.34 22.87
CA ASP A 231 -10.27 1.88 22.99
C ASP A 231 -11.07 1.13 21.91
N ASP A 232 -12.21 1.69 21.49
CA ASP A 232 -13.11 1.20 20.44
C ASP A 232 -12.97 2.01 19.13
N GLY A 233 -11.86 2.71 18.96
CA GLY A 233 -11.56 3.54 17.79
C GLY A 233 -11.04 2.75 16.59
N LEU A 234 -10.81 3.47 15.50
CA LEU A 234 -10.17 2.92 14.28
C LEU A 234 -8.67 3.15 14.34
N GLY A 235 -7.90 2.09 14.31
CA GLY A 235 -6.45 2.10 14.12
C GLY A 235 -6.06 1.67 12.71
N ILE A 236 -4.81 1.96 12.31
CA ILE A 236 -4.28 1.58 11.01
C ILE A 236 -2.96 0.85 11.20
N ILE A 237 -2.83 -0.35 10.64
CA ILE A 237 -1.59 -1.14 10.59
C ILE A 237 -1.07 -1.07 9.15
N ILE A 238 0.11 -0.49 8.99
CA ILE A 238 0.77 -0.32 7.69
C ILE A 238 1.87 -1.36 7.55
N LEU A 239 1.72 -2.25 6.58
CA LEU A 239 2.68 -3.31 6.29
C LEU A 239 3.56 -2.93 5.09
N ASN A 240 4.83 -3.30 5.15
CA ASN A 240 5.66 -3.36 3.97
C ASN A 240 5.50 -4.72 3.31
N SER A 241 4.87 -4.74 2.15
CA SER A 241 4.68 -5.95 1.35
C SER A 241 5.66 -6.09 0.18
N ASN A 242 6.70 -5.25 0.12
CA ASN A 242 7.70 -5.31 -0.95
C ASN A 242 8.72 -6.41 -0.67
N ALA A 243 8.83 -7.38 -1.59
CA ALA A 243 9.85 -8.42 -1.51
C ALA A 243 11.25 -7.87 -1.83
N GLU A 244 12.27 -8.48 -1.24
CA GLU A 244 13.65 -8.28 -1.70
C GLU A 244 13.83 -8.98 -3.05
N THR A 245 13.93 -8.22 -4.12
CA THR A 245 14.03 -8.73 -5.49
C THR A 245 15.40 -8.43 -6.09
N HIS A 246 15.83 -9.26 -7.04
CA HIS A 246 17.15 -9.17 -7.66
C HIS A 246 17.10 -8.76 -9.13
N PHE A 247 15.97 -8.96 -9.80
CA PHE A 247 15.79 -8.66 -11.21
C PHE A 247 14.67 -7.68 -11.42
N SER A 248 14.80 -6.83 -12.43
CA SER A 248 13.79 -5.83 -12.74
C SER A 248 12.42 -6.43 -13.06
N PHE A 249 12.35 -7.60 -13.67
CA PHE A 249 11.08 -8.28 -13.97
C PHE A 249 10.40 -8.92 -12.75
N THR A 250 11.09 -9.05 -11.61
CA THR A 250 10.51 -9.52 -10.33
C THR A 250 10.19 -8.38 -9.36
N ASN A 251 10.43 -7.13 -9.75
CA ASN A 251 10.28 -5.96 -8.88
C ASN A 251 8.86 -5.72 -8.36
N ALA A 252 7.87 -6.31 -9.01
CA ALA A 252 6.47 -6.26 -8.62
C ALA A 252 6.02 -7.42 -7.72
N LEU A 253 6.95 -8.28 -7.25
CA LEU A 253 6.63 -9.34 -6.30
C LEU A 253 6.52 -8.80 -4.88
N GLY A 254 5.49 -9.27 -4.17
CA GLY A 254 5.24 -8.95 -2.78
C GLY A 254 5.57 -10.08 -1.82
N MET A 255 5.97 -9.72 -0.60
CA MET A 255 6.12 -10.63 0.54
C MET A 255 6.02 -9.84 1.84
N VAL A 256 5.22 -10.32 2.78
CA VAL A 256 5.15 -9.79 4.15
C VAL A 256 5.94 -10.70 5.07
N SER A 257 6.84 -10.14 5.89
CA SER A 257 7.67 -10.94 6.80
C SER A 257 6.86 -11.54 7.95
N SER A 258 7.36 -12.65 8.50
CA SER A 258 6.75 -13.31 9.67
C SER A 258 6.73 -12.42 10.90
N GLU A 259 7.70 -11.54 11.03
CA GLU A 259 7.81 -10.58 12.13
C GLU A 259 6.69 -9.55 12.07
N GLN A 260 6.36 -9.05 10.86
CA GLN A 260 5.24 -8.14 10.68
C GLN A 260 3.90 -8.81 11.03
N ALA A 261 3.71 -10.07 10.62
CA ALA A 261 2.49 -10.80 10.92
C ALA A 261 2.33 -11.07 12.45
N LYS A 262 3.40 -11.47 13.13
CA LYS A 262 3.39 -11.61 14.60
C LYS A 262 3.12 -10.29 15.32
N ALA A 263 3.62 -9.18 14.78
CA ALA A 263 3.34 -7.87 15.34
C ALA A 263 1.84 -7.51 15.26
N ILE A 264 1.12 -7.95 14.21
CA ILE A 264 -0.33 -7.75 14.11
C ILE A 264 -1.05 -8.38 15.30
N ASP A 265 -0.72 -9.63 15.63
CA ASP A 265 -1.31 -10.33 16.78
C ASP A 265 -1.09 -9.54 18.08
N ALA A 266 0.17 -9.12 18.35
CA ALA A 266 0.51 -8.38 19.56
C ALA A 266 -0.13 -6.97 19.61
N ILE A 267 -0.33 -6.33 18.45
CA ILE A 267 -1.03 -5.04 18.36
C ILE A 267 -2.52 -5.22 18.69
N ALA A 268 -3.15 -6.24 18.12
CA ALA A 268 -4.55 -6.56 18.39
C ALA A 268 -4.77 -6.86 19.89
N ASP A 269 -3.87 -7.61 20.52
CA ASP A 269 -3.93 -7.90 21.97
C ASP A 269 -3.81 -6.64 22.85
N GLN A 270 -3.09 -5.61 22.40
CA GLN A 270 -3.00 -4.32 23.11
C GLN A 270 -4.26 -3.48 23.00
N TYR A 271 -5.04 -3.67 21.95
CA TYR A 271 -6.26 -2.90 21.65
C TYR A 271 -7.42 -3.83 21.31
N PRO A 272 -7.92 -4.62 22.27
CA PRO A 272 -8.85 -5.73 22.02
C PRO A 272 -10.23 -5.29 21.51
N HIS A 273 -10.57 -4.02 21.66
CA HIS A 273 -11.86 -3.46 21.24
C HIS A 273 -11.74 -2.55 20.00
N ALA A 274 -10.53 -2.34 19.50
CA ALA A 274 -10.29 -1.47 18.35
C ALA A 274 -10.69 -2.12 17.03
N TYR A 275 -11.01 -1.28 16.07
CA TYR A 275 -11.16 -1.64 14.67
C TYR A 275 -9.91 -1.30 13.89
N TRP A 276 -9.64 -2.05 12.83
CA TRP A 276 -8.37 -1.92 12.12
C TRP A 276 -8.55 -1.79 10.61
N ILE A 277 -7.80 -0.88 10.01
CA ILE A 277 -7.43 -0.97 8.60
C ILE A 277 -6.05 -1.61 8.55
N VAL A 278 -5.92 -2.75 7.88
CA VAL A 278 -4.62 -3.33 7.55
C VAL A 278 -4.29 -2.92 6.12
N ALA A 279 -3.30 -2.07 5.98
CA ALA A 279 -2.92 -1.49 4.70
C ALA A 279 -1.59 -2.07 4.20
N LEU A 280 -1.57 -2.50 2.93
CA LEU A 280 -0.38 -2.97 2.23
C LEU A 280 -0.49 -2.62 0.75
N HIS A 281 0.60 -2.76 -0.03
CA HIS A 281 0.56 -2.42 -1.44
C HIS A 281 0.08 -3.58 -2.31
N HIS A 282 0.68 -4.77 -2.18
CA HIS A 282 0.42 -5.91 -3.04
C HIS A 282 -0.93 -6.59 -2.72
N HIS A 283 -1.61 -7.08 -3.76
CA HIS A 283 -2.88 -7.78 -3.60
C HIS A 283 -2.72 -9.13 -2.88
N LEU A 284 -3.64 -9.41 -1.97
CA LEU A 284 -3.65 -10.61 -1.13
C LEU A 284 -4.26 -11.82 -1.82
N VAL A 285 -5.25 -11.60 -2.65
CA VAL A 285 -6.06 -12.62 -3.32
C VAL A 285 -6.10 -12.38 -4.81
N GLU A 286 -6.20 -13.44 -5.59
CA GLU A 286 -6.42 -13.32 -7.03
C GLU A 286 -7.86 -12.87 -7.30
N TYR A 287 -8.01 -11.90 -8.22
CA TYR A 287 -9.33 -11.42 -8.61
C TYR A 287 -9.99 -12.39 -9.57
N PRO A 288 -11.33 -12.52 -9.55
CA PRO A 288 -12.08 -13.34 -10.49
C PRO A 288 -12.20 -12.69 -11.89
N LYS A 289 -11.16 -11.98 -12.31
CA LYS A 289 -11.07 -11.34 -13.64
C LYS A 289 -10.06 -12.08 -14.51
N ALA A 290 -10.42 -12.30 -15.78
CA ALA A 290 -9.52 -12.94 -16.73
C ALA A 290 -8.25 -12.09 -16.93
N VAL A 291 -7.10 -12.68 -16.68
CA VAL A 291 -5.79 -12.06 -16.92
C VAL A 291 -5.29 -12.51 -18.29
N LYS A 292 -4.90 -11.57 -19.14
CA LYS A 292 -4.49 -11.84 -20.52
C LYS A 292 -3.17 -12.62 -20.62
N LYS A 293 -2.27 -12.51 -19.62
CA LYS A 293 -0.95 -13.16 -19.64
C LYS A 293 -0.63 -13.78 -18.28
N LEU A 294 -0.17 -15.03 -18.27
CA LEU A 294 0.26 -15.75 -17.06
C LEU A 294 1.42 -15.05 -16.33
N SER A 295 2.32 -14.40 -17.08
CA SER A 295 3.43 -13.62 -16.51
C SER A 295 2.96 -12.45 -15.64
N GLU A 296 1.81 -11.84 -15.95
CA GLU A 296 1.22 -10.77 -15.17
C GLU A 296 0.68 -11.28 -13.82
N ARG A 297 0.22 -12.53 -13.77
CA ARG A 297 -0.24 -13.16 -12.51
C ARG A 297 0.92 -13.52 -11.59
N ILE A 298 1.98 -14.13 -12.14
CA ILE A 298 3.12 -14.63 -11.36
C ILE A 298 4.02 -13.47 -10.91
N GLY A 299 4.27 -12.50 -11.80
CA GLY A 299 5.22 -11.40 -11.55
C GLY A 299 4.73 -10.34 -10.57
N THR A 300 3.45 -10.34 -10.21
CA THR A 300 2.84 -9.30 -9.35
C THR A 300 2.25 -9.85 -8.05
N ALA A 301 2.34 -11.16 -7.79
CA ALA A 301 1.71 -11.81 -6.66
C ALA A 301 2.37 -11.48 -5.31
N LEU A 302 1.56 -11.44 -4.26
CA LEU A 302 2.05 -11.58 -2.89
C LEU A 302 2.36 -13.06 -2.62
N ILE A 303 3.64 -13.41 -2.58
CA ILE A 303 4.12 -14.81 -2.54
C ILE A 303 3.50 -15.60 -1.37
N ASN A 304 3.34 -14.95 -0.23
CA ASN A 304 2.78 -15.55 0.98
C ASN A 304 1.37 -15.04 1.34
N GLY A 305 0.60 -14.59 0.35
CA GLY A 305 -0.74 -14.01 0.55
C GLY A 305 -1.69 -14.91 1.32
N SER A 306 -1.80 -16.21 0.95
CA SER A 306 -2.67 -17.17 1.65
C SER A 306 -2.25 -17.42 3.10
N TRP A 307 -0.96 -17.35 3.41
CA TRP A 307 -0.46 -17.44 4.77
C TRP A 307 -0.82 -16.18 5.57
N LEU A 308 -0.62 -15.00 4.98
CA LEU A 308 -0.98 -13.72 5.61
C LEU A 308 -2.49 -13.64 5.86
N MET A 309 -3.32 -14.07 4.91
CA MET A 309 -4.78 -14.13 5.08
C MET A 309 -5.20 -14.93 6.30
N ARG A 310 -4.55 -16.07 6.58
CA ARG A 310 -4.83 -16.87 7.79
C ARG A 310 -4.46 -16.15 9.08
N HIS A 311 -3.40 -15.34 9.07
CA HIS A 311 -3.06 -14.49 10.21
C HIS A 311 -4.08 -13.36 10.40
N LEU A 312 -4.46 -12.68 9.32
CA LEU A 312 -5.44 -11.60 9.36
C LEU A 312 -6.83 -12.08 9.76
N GLY A 313 -7.18 -13.33 9.48
CA GLY A 313 -8.41 -13.96 9.93
C GLY A 313 -8.61 -13.97 11.46
N ARG A 314 -7.55 -13.69 12.25
CA ARG A 314 -7.68 -13.50 13.71
C ARG A 314 -8.29 -12.16 14.10
N LEU A 315 -8.18 -11.17 13.23
CA LEU A 315 -8.83 -9.87 13.41
C LEU A 315 -10.32 -9.91 13.05
N ASP A 316 -10.70 -10.96 12.28
CA ASP A 316 -12.06 -11.31 11.88
C ASP A 316 -12.93 -10.05 11.57
N ASP A 317 -14.07 -9.95 12.21
CA ASP A 317 -15.05 -8.87 12.05
C ASP A 317 -14.56 -7.46 12.51
N HIS A 318 -13.32 -7.35 13.00
CA HIS A 318 -12.75 -6.10 13.49
C HIS A 318 -11.79 -5.42 12.50
N ALA A 319 -11.57 -6.01 11.32
CA ALA A 319 -10.64 -5.45 10.37
C ALA A 319 -11.14 -5.42 8.92
N VAL A 320 -10.57 -4.51 8.15
CA VAL A 320 -10.66 -4.44 6.69
C VAL A 320 -9.26 -4.33 6.12
N VAL A 321 -9.02 -4.98 5.00
CA VAL A 321 -7.73 -4.88 4.28
C VAL A 321 -7.87 -3.91 3.11
N MET A 322 -6.94 -2.97 2.99
CA MET A 322 -6.89 -2.01 1.88
C MET A 322 -5.55 -2.10 1.16
N HIS A 323 -5.59 -2.21 -0.17
CA HIS A 323 -4.38 -2.33 -0.99
C HIS A 323 -4.55 -1.75 -2.41
N GLY A 324 -3.47 -1.72 -3.19
CA GLY A 324 -3.43 -1.24 -4.57
C GLY A 324 -2.76 -2.20 -5.55
N HIS A 325 -1.71 -1.72 -6.25
CA HIS A 325 -0.78 -2.46 -7.09
C HIS A 325 -1.27 -2.88 -8.48
N ARG A 326 -2.50 -3.37 -8.59
CA ARG A 326 -3.06 -3.88 -9.86
C ARG A 326 -3.89 -2.84 -10.59
N HIS A 327 -4.06 -1.65 -10.04
CA HIS A 327 -4.93 -0.58 -10.55
C HIS A 327 -6.36 -1.07 -10.83
N ILE A 328 -6.83 -2.05 -10.08
CA ILE A 328 -8.12 -2.71 -10.28
C ILE A 328 -9.08 -2.28 -9.18
N ASP A 329 -10.21 -1.73 -9.60
CA ASP A 329 -11.36 -1.53 -8.73
C ASP A 329 -11.98 -2.88 -8.40
N TRP A 330 -11.75 -3.33 -7.17
CA TRP A 330 -12.32 -4.58 -6.70
C TRP A 330 -12.56 -4.54 -5.18
N MET A 331 -13.64 -5.13 -4.79
CA MET A 331 -14.02 -5.30 -3.40
C MET A 331 -14.63 -6.70 -3.22
N GLY A 332 -14.25 -7.39 -2.16
CA GLY A 332 -14.74 -8.72 -1.89
C GLY A 332 -14.47 -9.14 -0.46
N GLU A 333 -14.93 -10.32 -0.12
CA GLU A 333 -14.75 -10.94 1.19
C GLU A 333 -14.02 -12.27 1.06
N CYS A 334 -13.13 -12.55 1.99
CA CYS A 334 -12.43 -13.82 2.08
C CYS A 334 -12.33 -14.24 3.55
N GLY A 335 -13.05 -15.30 3.93
CA GLY A 335 -13.04 -15.84 5.30
C GLY A 335 -13.52 -14.84 6.36
N GLY A 336 -14.54 -14.02 6.05
CA GLY A 336 -15.08 -12.98 6.95
C GLY A 336 -14.36 -11.64 6.88
N LEU A 337 -13.19 -11.59 6.23
CA LEU A 337 -12.39 -10.37 6.11
C LEU A 337 -12.72 -9.63 4.80
N VAL A 338 -13.13 -8.39 4.90
CA VAL A 338 -13.38 -7.51 3.74
C VAL A 338 -12.05 -7.02 3.17
N ILE A 339 -11.88 -7.15 1.86
CA ILE A 339 -10.67 -6.73 1.14
C ILE A 339 -11.07 -5.71 0.07
N ILE A 340 -10.37 -4.58 0.05
CA ILE A 340 -10.63 -3.46 -0.85
C ILE A 340 -9.36 -3.15 -1.64
N SER A 341 -9.47 -3.23 -2.97
CA SER A 341 -8.44 -2.82 -3.91
C SER A 341 -8.78 -1.46 -4.52
N ALA A 342 -7.87 -0.51 -4.45
CA ALA A 342 -8.05 0.79 -5.05
C ALA A 342 -7.79 0.76 -6.57
N PRO A 343 -8.62 1.44 -7.38
CA PRO A 343 -8.20 1.85 -8.71
C PRO A 343 -7.09 2.91 -8.62
N SER A 344 -6.30 3.06 -9.67
CA SER A 344 -5.41 4.21 -9.76
C SER A 344 -6.20 5.46 -10.20
N PRO A 345 -6.10 6.59 -9.50
CA PRO A 345 -6.71 7.84 -9.95
C PRO A 345 -5.97 8.45 -11.13
N VAL A 346 -4.84 7.88 -11.53
CA VAL A 346 -3.93 8.40 -12.57
C VAL A 346 -3.74 7.41 -13.71
N MET A 347 -3.44 6.15 -13.39
CA MET A 347 -3.14 5.11 -14.37
C MET A 347 -4.41 4.47 -14.91
N GLY A 348 -4.33 3.91 -16.12
CA GLY A 348 -5.47 3.26 -16.78
C GLY A 348 -6.31 4.18 -17.67
N GLY A 349 -6.03 5.48 -17.65
CA GLY A 349 -6.61 6.47 -18.55
C GLY A 349 -5.54 7.15 -19.41
N THR A 350 -5.98 7.92 -20.38
CA THR A 350 -5.18 8.93 -21.10
C THR A 350 -5.55 10.32 -20.57
N ASP A 351 -4.94 11.39 -21.09
CA ASP A 351 -5.32 12.76 -20.72
C ASP A 351 -6.81 13.05 -20.93
N ASP A 352 -7.43 12.36 -21.88
CA ASP A 352 -8.83 12.56 -22.28
C ASP A 352 -9.80 11.58 -21.57
N CYS A 353 -9.31 10.60 -20.80
CA CYS A 353 -10.16 9.61 -20.13
C CYS A 353 -10.39 9.99 -18.66
N ASP A 354 -11.60 9.77 -18.18
CA ASP A 354 -11.94 9.92 -16.77
C ASP A 354 -11.28 8.82 -15.93
N THR A 355 -10.83 9.19 -14.76
CA THR A 355 -10.38 8.26 -13.71
C THR A 355 -11.20 8.51 -12.45
N TYR A 356 -10.96 7.77 -11.39
CA TYR A 356 -11.73 7.90 -10.15
C TYR A 356 -11.00 7.29 -8.96
N PHE A 357 -11.47 7.62 -7.78
CA PHE A 357 -11.15 6.95 -6.52
C PHE A 357 -12.41 6.79 -5.66
N TYR A 358 -12.29 6.16 -4.51
CA TYR A 358 -13.41 5.96 -3.59
C TYR A 358 -13.19 6.61 -2.23
N VAL A 359 -14.29 7.09 -1.64
CA VAL A 359 -14.41 7.36 -0.21
C VAL A 359 -15.24 6.23 0.39
N HIS A 360 -14.63 5.44 1.26
CA HIS A 360 -15.26 4.38 2.01
C HIS A 360 -15.73 4.89 3.36
N THR A 361 -16.93 4.51 3.77
CA THR A 361 -17.42 4.77 5.13
C THR A 361 -17.46 3.45 5.88
N LEU A 362 -16.54 3.32 6.83
CA LEU A 362 -16.54 2.24 7.81
C LEU A 362 -17.47 2.61 8.96
N THR A 363 -18.14 1.63 9.54
CA THR A 363 -19.08 1.86 10.66
C THR A 363 -19.02 0.71 11.63
N GLN A 364 -19.31 1.01 12.89
CA GLN A 364 -19.59 -0.01 13.88
C GLN A 364 -20.97 -0.59 13.61
N ALA A 365 -21.04 -1.82 13.14
CA ALA A 365 -22.28 -2.52 12.87
C ALA A 365 -22.85 -3.17 14.15
N ALA A 366 -24.07 -3.70 14.06
CA ALA A 366 -24.69 -4.45 15.14
C ALA A 366 -23.82 -5.65 15.56
N GLY A 367 -23.68 -5.91 16.84
CA GLY A 367 -22.83 -6.97 17.39
C GLY A 367 -21.35 -6.63 17.52
N GLY A 368 -20.97 -5.35 17.33
CA GLY A 368 -19.59 -4.89 17.52
C GLY A 368 -18.66 -5.19 16.33
N LYS A 369 -19.21 -5.51 15.17
CA LYS A 369 -18.45 -5.80 13.94
C LYS A 369 -18.11 -4.53 13.19
N LEU A 370 -17.00 -4.54 12.46
CA LEU A 370 -16.67 -3.48 11.50
C LEU A 370 -17.50 -3.67 10.23
N GLY A 371 -18.40 -2.74 9.96
CA GLY A 371 -19.22 -2.72 8.77
C GLY A 371 -18.70 -1.74 7.72
N LEU A 372 -19.09 -1.96 6.48
CA LEU A 372 -18.80 -1.09 5.34
C LEU A 372 -20.11 -0.61 4.75
N LEU A 373 -20.26 0.71 4.55
CA LEU A 373 -21.36 1.29 3.78
C LEU A 373 -21.03 1.31 2.29
N PRO A 374 -22.03 1.45 1.38
CA PRO A 374 -21.77 1.63 -0.04
C PRO A 374 -20.75 2.76 -0.26
N PRO A 375 -19.66 2.52 -1.01
CA PRO A 375 -18.60 3.51 -1.20
C PRO A 375 -19.06 4.64 -2.11
N GLU A 376 -18.62 5.85 -1.81
CA GLU A 376 -18.80 7.03 -2.63
C GLU A 376 -17.72 7.06 -3.72
N ARG A 377 -18.13 6.99 -4.99
CA ARG A 377 -17.20 7.14 -6.12
C ARG A 377 -16.97 8.62 -6.41
N VAL A 378 -15.71 9.01 -6.56
CA VAL A 378 -15.28 10.37 -6.88
C VAL A 378 -14.61 10.37 -8.24
N ASP A 379 -15.28 10.93 -9.25
CA ASP A 379 -14.77 10.99 -10.61
C ASP A 379 -13.78 12.16 -10.79
N LEU A 380 -12.72 11.88 -11.55
CA LEU A 380 -11.70 12.83 -11.98
C LEU A 380 -11.80 12.97 -13.49
N PRO A 381 -12.44 14.04 -13.99
CA PRO A 381 -12.70 14.20 -15.42
C PRO A 381 -11.40 14.32 -16.23
N GLY A 382 -11.41 13.79 -17.45
CA GLY A 382 -10.39 14.00 -18.46
C GLY A 382 -10.43 15.43 -19.01
N ARG A 383 -9.38 15.84 -19.73
CA ARG A 383 -9.32 17.20 -20.30
C ARG A 383 -10.51 17.52 -21.24
N ARG A 384 -11.00 16.54 -21.98
CA ARG A 384 -12.17 16.74 -22.89
C ARG A 384 -13.46 16.90 -22.11
N SER A 385 -13.65 16.13 -21.07
CA SER A 385 -14.84 16.23 -20.21
C SER A 385 -14.88 17.55 -19.47
N ALA A 386 -13.72 18.03 -19.00
CA ALA A 386 -13.58 19.32 -18.29
C ALA A 386 -13.79 20.58 -19.18
N LEU A 387 -13.77 20.43 -20.51
CA LEU A 387 -14.04 21.51 -21.47
C LEU A 387 -15.50 21.53 -21.95
N ALA A 388 -16.29 20.51 -21.58
CA ALA A 388 -17.68 20.37 -21.98
C ALA A 388 -18.69 20.86 -20.90
N ASP A 389 -18.21 21.10 -19.70
CA ASP A 389 -18.92 21.70 -18.56
C ASP A 389 -18.58 23.21 -18.45
#